data_521d37721c5892d6639b2622b2390395
#
_entry.id   521d37721c5892d6639b2622b2390395
#
_cell.length_a   1.000
_cell.length_b   1.000
_cell.length_c   1.000
_cell.angle_alpha   90.00
_cell.angle_beta   90.00
_cell.angle_gamma   90.00
#
_symmetry.space_group_name_H-M   'P 1'
#
loop_
_entity.id
_entity.type
_entity.pdbx_description
1 polymer ?
#
loop_
_entity_poly.entity_id
_entity_poly.type
_entity_poly.pdbx_seq_one_letter_code
_entity_poly.pdbx_strand_id
1 'polypeptide(L)' 'GFLAFEGACYTKINKYMIRNKDNKVEQLKKAQHVLSMWIEEAEKQEDQRS' A
#
# COMPACT_ATOMS: atom_id res chain seq x y z
N GLY A 1 -2.86 3.49 -14.85
CA GLY A 1 -2.02 4.59 -14.46
C GLY A 1 -1.71 4.60 -12.97
N PHE A 2 -0.96 5.60 -12.56
CA PHE A 2 -0.53 5.68 -11.18
C PHE A 2 -1.72 5.83 -10.22
N LEU A 3 -2.72 6.59 -10.61
CA LEU A 3 -3.90 6.76 -9.75
C LEU A 3 -4.63 5.45 -9.52
N ALA A 4 -4.71 4.61 -10.55
CA ALA A 4 -5.33 3.30 -10.38
C ALA A 4 -4.51 2.42 -9.45
N PHE A 5 -3.20 2.51 -9.54
CA PHE A 5 -2.29 1.79 -8.65
C PHE A 5 -2.47 2.24 -7.21
N GLU A 6 -2.58 3.56 -7.00
CA GLU A 6 -2.80 4.09 -5.65
C GLU A 6 -4.12 3.60 -5.08
N GLY A 7 -5.17 3.60 -5.89
CA GLY A 7 -6.46 3.11 -5.44
C GLY A 7 -6.41 1.66 -5.01
N ALA A 8 -5.69 0.84 -5.78
CA ALA A 8 -5.53 -0.58 -5.45
C ALA A 8 -4.76 -0.76 -4.13
N CYS A 9 -3.70 0.01 -3.94
CA CYS A 9 -2.92 -0.05 -2.71
C CYS A 9 -3.75 0.37 -1.51
N TYR A 10 -4.49 1.46 -1.66
CA TYR A 10 -5.34 1.98 -0.60
C TYR A 10 -6.38 0.93 -0.19
N THR A 11 -7.01 0.30 -1.17
CA THR A 11 -8.02 -0.71 -0.91
C THR A 11 -7.44 -1.90 -0.16
N LYS A 12 -6.27 -2.36 -0.58
CA LYS A 12 -5.62 -3.50 0.07
C LYS A 12 -5.24 -3.17 1.51
N ILE A 13 -4.67 -2.00 1.73
CA ILE A 13 -4.27 -1.59 3.07
C ILE A 13 -5.50 -1.49 3.98
N ASN A 14 -6.58 -0.89 3.49
CA ASN A 14 -7.82 -0.82 4.25
C ASN A 14 -8.32 -2.20 4.63
N LYS A 15 -8.29 -3.14 3.70
CA LYS A 15 -8.71 -4.50 3.96
C LYS A 15 -7.91 -5.11 5.11
N TYR A 16 -6.59 -4.95 5.06
CA TYR A 16 -5.73 -5.52 6.08
C TYR A 16 -5.95 -4.86 7.44
N MET A 17 -6.21 -3.57 7.45
CA MET A 17 -6.43 -2.85 8.69
C MET A 17 -7.77 -3.16 9.34
N ILE A 18 -8.78 -3.44 8.52
CA ILE A 18 -10.12 -3.74 9.02
C ILE A 18 -10.19 -5.14 9.60
N ARG A 19 -9.43 -6.07 9.06
CA ARG A 19 -9.41 -7.44 9.55
C ARG A 19 -8.83 -7.46 10.96
N ASN A 20 -9.70 -7.75 11.89
CA ASN A 20 -9.35 -7.67 13.31
C ASN A 20 -9.31 -9.02 13.99
N LYS A 21 -9.18 -10.08 13.23
CA LYS A 21 -9.16 -11.40 13.84
C LYS A 21 -7.74 -11.84 14.09
N ASP A 22 -7.57 -13.12 14.30
CA ASP A 22 -6.27 -13.70 14.53
C ASP A 22 -5.30 -13.26 13.45
N ASN A 23 -4.02 -13.25 13.75
CA ASN A 23 -2.98 -12.89 12.76
C ASN A 23 -2.91 -11.40 12.46
N LYS A 24 -3.16 -10.58 13.47
CA LYS A 24 -3.05 -9.14 13.31
C LYS A 24 -1.67 -8.73 12.80
N VAL A 25 -0.62 -9.36 13.34
CA VAL A 25 0.74 -9.05 12.95
C VAL A 25 0.97 -9.37 11.48
N GLU A 26 0.43 -10.49 11.01
CA GLU A 26 0.55 -10.86 9.61
C GLU A 26 -0.13 -9.85 8.70
N GLN A 27 -1.32 -9.41 9.09
CA GLN A 27 -2.04 -8.42 8.30
C GLN A 27 -1.27 -7.10 8.25
N LEU A 28 -0.68 -6.71 9.36
CA LEU A 28 0.13 -5.48 9.39
C LEU A 28 1.37 -5.61 8.51
N LYS A 29 1.99 -6.79 8.50
CA LYS A 29 3.15 -7.01 7.64
C LYS A 29 2.77 -6.94 6.16
N LYS A 30 1.61 -7.46 5.81
CA LYS A 30 1.12 -7.39 4.44
C LYS A 30 0.86 -5.93 4.05
N ALA A 31 0.25 -5.17 4.95
CA ALA A 31 0.01 -3.75 4.70
C ALA A 31 1.34 -3.01 4.55
N GLN A 32 2.32 -3.35 5.36
CA GLN A 32 3.63 -2.73 5.27
C GLN A 32 4.28 -3.00 3.90
N HIS A 33 4.13 -4.21 3.40
CA HIS A 33 4.67 -4.55 2.09
C HIS A 33 4.03 -3.69 1.00
N VAL A 34 2.71 -3.57 1.04
CA VAL A 34 2.00 -2.75 0.06
C VAL A 34 2.44 -1.30 0.17
N LEU A 35 2.59 -0.79 1.39
CA LEU A 35 3.06 0.57 1.60
C LEU A 35 4.46 0.78 1.02
N SER A 36 5.34 -0.18 1.20
CA SER A 36 6.70 -0.09 0.66
C SER A 36 6.68 0.04 -0.86
N MET A 37 5.85 -0.77 -1.51
CA MET A 37 5.72 -0.68 -2.97
C MET A 37 5.14 0.67 -3.39
N TRP A 38 4.16 1.15 -2.64
CA TRP A 38 3.53 2.43 -2.92
C TRP A 38 4.54 3.58 -2.81
N ILE A 39 5.32 3.56 -1.75
CA ILE A 39 6.35 4.59 -1.55
C ILE A 39 7.34 4.58 -2.70
N GLU A 40 7.78 3.41 -3.12
CA GLU A 40 8.72 3.28 -4.23
C GLU A 40 8.17 3.90 -5.50
N GLU A 41 6.93 3.59 -5.81
CA GLU A 41 6.32 4.12 -7.04
C GLU A 41 6.08 5.63 -6.92
N ALA A 42 5.69 6.10 -5.75
CA ALA A 42 5.50 7.52 -5.54
C ALA A 42 6.80 8.29 -5.72
N GLU A 43 7.90 7.74 -5.23
CA GLU A 43 9.20 8.36 -5.40
C GLU A 43 9.59 8.45 -6.87
N LYS A 44 9.28 7.42 -7.63
CA LYS A 44 9.54 7.44 -9.07
C LYS A 44 8.73 8.52 -9.76
N GLN A 45 7.48 8.70 -9.34
CA GLN A 45 6.63 9.73 -9.93
C GLN A 45 7.18 11.12 -9.63
N GLU A 46 7.68 11.33 -8.42
CA GLU A 46 8.27 12.62 -8.06
C GLU A 46 9.52 12.90 -8.89
N ASP A 47 10.36 11.91 -9.09
CA ASP A 47 11.56 12.05 -9.90
C ASP A 47 11.21 12.44 -11.33
N GLN A 48 10.15 11.85 -11.88
CA GLN A 48 9.75 12.14 -13.24
C GLN A 48 9.14 13.51 -13.40
N ARG A 49 8.66 14.08 -12.31
CA ARG A 49 8.04 15.39 -12.34
C ARG A 49 9.06 16.51 -12.41
N SER A 50 10.19 16.31 -11.81
CA SER A 50 11.23 17.32 -11.79
C SER A 50 12.03 17.29 -13.09
#